data_0e131bae4b8bde6b9c682864392f6325
#
_entry.id   0e131bae4b8bde6b9c682864392f6325
#
_cell.length_a   1.000
_cell.length_b   1.000
_cell.length_c   1.000
_cell.angle_alpha   90.00
_cell.angle_beta   90.00
_cell.angle_gamma   90.00
#
_symmetry.space_group_name_H-M   'P 1'
#
loop_
_entity.id
_entity.type
_entity.pdbx_description
1 polymer ?
#
loop_
_entity_poly.entity_id
_entity_poly.type
_entity_poly.pdbx_seq_one_letter_code
_entity_poly.pdbx_strand_id
1 'polypeptide(L)'
;MKVIIVAHNQLKLVQMEIEALRLLAGIEERDLIIVDNASQDGLRQWLEERPGINYLVCDEGRENYSTILNYAKTEFVTDEDILLLDPCYMILPDAIGEMQRLLYSDSTIGAVMPKVIQNGSESPSA
;
A
#
# COMPACT_ATOMS: atom_id res chain seq x y z
N MET A 1 -0.60 -8.75 -8.66
CA MET A 1 0.05 -8.04 -7.54
C MET A 1 -1.01 -7.43 -6.65
N LYS A 2 -0.84 -7.55 -5.36
CA LYS A 2 -1.70 -6.87 -4.38
C LYS A 2 -0.97 -5.69 -3.77
N VAL A 3 -1.72 -4.64 -3.45
CA VAL A 3 -1.18 -3.44 -2.81
C VAL A 3 -1.75 -3.35 -1.40
N ILE A 4 -0.88 -3.34 -0.40
CA ILE A 4 -1.28 -3.22 1.01
C ILE A 4 -0.93 -1.82 1.50
N ILE A 5 -1.94 -1.13 2.00
CA ILE A 5 -1.80 0.20 2.58
C ILE A 5 -2.31 0.15 4.01
N VAL A 6 -1.45 0.44 4.97
CA VAL A 6 -1.83 0.54 6.38
C VAL A 6 -1.97 2.02 6.73
N ALA A 7 -3.11 2.41 7.25
CA ALA A 7 -3.41 3.81 7.50
C ALA A 7 -3.96 4.04 8.91
N HIS A 8 -3.58 5.17 9.48
CA HIS A 8 -4.11 5.66 10.75
C HIS A 8 -4.41 7.15 10.62
N ASN A 9 -5.70 7.51 10.64
CA ASN A 9 -6.15 8.90 10.47
C ASN A 9 -5.61 9.58 9.20
N GLN A 10 -5.60 8.84 8.08
CA GLN A 10 -5.02 9.28 6.81
C GLN A 10 -6.01 9.12 5.66
N LEU A 11 -7.31 9.32 5.91
CA LEU A 11 -8.37 9.10 4.92
C LEU A 11 -8.08 9.81 3.59
N LYS A 12 -7.77 11.10 3.62
CA LYS A 12 -7.53 11.85 2.39
C LYS A 12 -6.30 11.36 1.64
N LEU A 13 -5.24 11.01 2.35
CA LEU A 13 -4.03 10.47 1.74
C LEU A 13 -4.29 9.11 1.11
N VAL A 14 -5.07 8.25 1.77
CA VAL A 14 -5.49 6.96 1.20
C VAL A 14 -6.28 7.17 -0.09
N GLN A 15 -7.25 8.08 -0.08
CA GLN A 15 -8.05 8.38 -1.27
C GLN A 15 -7.18 8.88 -2.43
N MET A 16 -6.23 9.77 -2.15
CA MET A 16 -5.28 10.28 -3.15
C MET A 16 -4.38 9.18 -3.70
N GLU A 17 -3.90 8.31 -2.82
CA GLU A 17 -3.03 7.20 -3.21
C GLU A 17 -3.76 6.21 -4.12
N ILE A 18 -4.98 5.86 -3.77
CA ILE A 18 -5.81 4.96 -4.59
C ILE A 18 -6.02 5.54 -5.99
N GLU A 19 -6.31 6.84 -6.08
CA GLU A 19 -6.48 7.50 -7.37
C GLU A 19 -5.19 7.52 -8.18
N ALA A 20 -4.06 7.79 -7.52
CA ALA A 20 -2.76 7.77 -8.17
C ALA A 20 -2.40 6.37 -8.68
N LEU A 21 -2.65 5.33 -7.90
CA LEU A 21 -2.42 3.95 -8.30
C LEU A 21 -3.25 3.58 -9.52
N ARG A 22 -4.49 4.01 -9.55
CA ARG A 22 -5.38 3.76 -10.69
C ARG A 22 -4.88 4.45 -11.95
N LEU A 23 -4.54 5.74 -11.86
CA LEU A 23 -4.15 6.54 -13.01
C LEU A 23 -2.75 6.22 -13.51
N LEU A 24 -1.80 5.99 -12.61
CA LEU A 24 -0.38 5.84 -12.98
C LEU A 24 0.04 4.40 -13.19
N ALA A 25 -0.62 3.44 -12.57
CA ALA A 25 -0.21 2.03 -12.60
C ALA A 25 -1.33 1.08 -13.01
N GLY A 26 -2.54 1.56 -13.26
CA GLY A 26 -3.67 0.71 -13.64
C GLY A 26 -4.11 -0.24 -12.53
N ILE A 27 -3.81 0.06 -11.27
CA ILE A 27 -4.21 -0.75 -10.13
C ILE A 27 -5.70 -0.54 -9.87
N GLU A 28 -6.45 -1.62 -9.77
CA GLU A 28 -7.89 -1.59 -9.54
C GLU A 28 -8.24 -1.82 -8.08
N GLU A 29 -9.47 -1.51 -7.68
CA GLU A 29 -9.92 -1.68 -6.30
C GLU A 29 -9.74 -3.11 -5.79
N ARG A 30 -9.95 -4.11 -6.64
CA ARG A 30 -9.78 -5.52 -6.29
C ARG A 30 -8.34 -5.90 -5.92
N ASP A 31 -7.37 -5.09 -6.34
CA ASP A 31 -5.95 -5.30 -6.04
C ASP A 31 -5.55 -4.66 -4.71
N LEU A 32 -6.43 -3.85 -4.12
CA LEU A 32 -6.13 -3.08 -2.92
C LEU A 32 -6.52 -3.84 -1.66
N ILE A 33 -5.66 -3.73 -0.65
CA ILE A 33 -5.94 -4.21 0.69
C ILE A 33 -5.62 -3.04 1.62
N ILE A 34 -6.66 -2.42 2.16
CA ILE A 34 -6.51 -1.28 3.06
C ILE A 34 -6.67 -1.78 4.49
N VAL A 35 -5.70 -1.47 5.34
CA VAL A 35 -5.83 -1.77 6.77
C VAL A 35 -6.07 -0.47 7.52
N ASP A 36 -7.22 -0.37 8.14
CA ASP A 36 -7.56 0.74 9.02
C ASP A 36 -7.02 0.44 10.41
N ASN A 37 -5.95 1.10 10.80
CA ASN A 37 -5.32 0.91 12.11
C ASN A 37 -5.87 1.93 13.09
N ALA A 38 -7.07 1.65 13.62
CA ALA A 38 -7.75 2.44 14.66
C ALA A 38 -7.95 3.91 14.27
N SER A 39 -8.37 4.19 13.03
CA SER A 39 -8.65 5.55 12.58
C SER A 39 -9.96 6.10 13.17
N GLN A 40 -9.99 7.41 13.34
CA GLN A 40 -11.17 8.13 13.84
C GLN A 40 -11.64 9.23 12.86
N ASP A 41 -11.09 9.23 11.64
CA ASP A 41 -11.34 10.25 10.64
C ASP A 41 -12.38 9.87 9.58
N GLY A 42 -13.08 8.72 9.77
CA GLY A 42 -14.08 8.23 8.83
C GLY A 42 -13.55 7.23 7.82
N LEU A 43 -12.28 6.81 7.91
CA LEU A 43 -11.70 5.84 6.97
C LEU A 43 -12.49 4.52 6.97
N ARG A 44 -12.81 3.97 8.13
CA ARG A 44 -13.58 2.73 8.23
C ARG A 44 -14.92 2.85 7.52
N GLN A 45 -15.64 3.93 7.76
CA GLN A 45 -16.95 4.16 7.17
C GLN A 45 -16.85 4.29 5.65
N TRP A 46 -15.83 5.01 5.16
CA TRP A 46 -15.58 5.14 3.74
C TRP A 46 -15.30 3.79 3.09
N LEU A 47 -14.53 2.92 3.75
CA LEU A 47 -14.24 1.57 3.26
C LEU A 47 -15.50 0.69 3.22
N GLU A 48 -16.37 0.80 4.22
CA GLU A 48 -17.64 0.06 4.26
C GLU A 48 -18.54 0.40 3.08
N GLU A 49 -18.42 1.61 2.54
CA GLU A 49 -19.20 2.07 1.38
C GLU A 49 -18.58 1.67 0.04
N ARG A 50 -17.43 0.98 0.07
CA ARG A 50 -16.69 0.58 -1.13
C ARG A 50 -16.42 -0.93 -1.16
N PRO A 51 -17.44 -1.73 -1.53
CA PRO A 51 -17.31 -3.19 -1.45
C PRO A 51 -16.29 -3.79 -2.41
N GLY A 52 -15.79 -3.01 -3.39
CA GLY A 52 -14.73 -3.46 -4.30
C GLY A 52 -13.34 -3.49 -3.68
N ILE A 53 -13.14 -2.80 -2.56
CA ILE A 53 -11.86 -2.74 -1.86
C ILE A 53 -11.84 -3.78 -0.74
N ASN A 54 -10.79 -4.59 -0.68
CA ASN A 54 -10.56 -5.47 0.47
C ASN A 54 -10.02 -4.63 1.63
N TYR A 55 -10.55 -4.84 2.82
CA TYR A 55 -10.05 -4.11 3.98
C TYR A 55 -10.12 -4.91 5.27
N LEU A 56 -9.29 -4.52 6.23
CA LEU A 56 -9.28 -5.01 7.60
C LEU A 56 -9.31 -3.82 8.54
N VAL A 57 -9.88 -4.03 9.72
CA VAL A 57 -9.93 -3.03 10.77
C VAL A 57 -9.25 -3.55 12.03
N CYS A 58 -8.29 -2.79 12.55
CA CYS A 58 -7.62 -3.05 13.82
C CYS A 58 -8.10 -2.00 14.82
N ASP A 59 -9.09 -2.33 15.63
CA ASP A 59 -9.77 -1.36 16.48
C ASP A 59 -8.91 -0.80 17.62
N GLU A 60 -7.96 -1.59 18.13
CA GLU A 60 -7.19 -1.21 19.31
C GLU A 60 -5.91 -0.43 18.98
N GLY A 61 -5.45 -0.49 17.73
CA GLY A 61 -4.22 0.20 17.32
C GLY A 61 -2.97 -0.27 18.04
N ARG A 62 -2.98 -1.47 18.61
CA ARG A 62 -1.88 -2.00 19.43
C ARG A 62 -1.01 -3.01 18.73
N GLU A 63 -1.49 -3.56 17.61
CA GLU A 63 -0.71 -4.51 16.85
C GLU A 63 0.48 -3.80 16.20
N ASN A 64 1.63 -4.47 16.18
CA ASN A 64 2.75 -3.95 15.43
C ASN A 64 2.54 -4.14 13.93
N TYR A 65 3.33 -3.43 13.14
CA TYR A 65 3.20 -3.40 11.68
C TYR A 65 3.34 -4.79 11.05
N SER A 66 4.27 -5.60 11.55
CA SER A 66 4.47 -6.96 11.02
C SER A 66 3.26 -7.85 11.25
N THR A 67 2.61 -7.75 12.41
CA THR A 67 1.40 -8.49 12.72
C THR A 67 0.27 -8.09 11.79
N ILE A 68 0.09 -6.80 11.56
CA ILE A 68 -0.91 -6.25 10.64
C ILE A 68 -0.70 -6.76 9.22
N LEU A 69 0.55 -6.72 8.73
CA LEU A 69 0.87 -7.21 7.39
C LEU A 69 0.61 -8.70 7.25
N ASN A 70 0.91 -9.49 8.28
CA ASN A 70 0.64 -10.92 8.26
C ASN A 70 -0.85 -11.22 8.22
N TYR A 71 -1.67 -10.47 8.91
CA TYR A 71 -3.13 -10.61 8.83
C TYR A 71 -3.63 -10.31 7.42
N ALA A 72 -3.21 -9.21 6.83
CA ALA A 72 -3.61 -8.82 5.49
C ALA A 72 -3.17 -9.87 4.47
N LYS A 73 -1.95 -10.34 4.57
CA LYS A 73 -1.41 -11.37 3.70
C LYS A 73 -2.22 -12.66 3.81
N THR A 74 -2.51 -13.12 5.01
CA THR A 74 -3.23 -14.37 5.26
C THR A 74 -4.64 -14.31 4.69
N GLU A 75 -5.32 -13.19 4.85
CA GLU A 75 -6.71 -13.04 4.42
C GLU A 75 -6.86 -12.87 2.91
N PHE A 76 -5.95 -12.14 2.25
CA PHE A 76 -6.21 -11.66 0.90
C PHE A 76 -5.15 -12.04 -0.14
N VAL A 77 -3.99 -12.52 0.26
CA VAL A 77 -2.89 -12.80 -0.67
C VAL A 77 -2.66 -14.30 -0.76
N THR A 78 -2.57 -14.82 -1.99
CA THR A 78 -2.25 -16.23 -2.23
C THR A 78 -0.79 -16.38 -2.65
N ASP A 79 -0.50 -16.29 -3.94
CA ASP A 79 0.83 -16.56 -4.48
C ASP A 79 1.22 -15.45 -5.48
N GLU A 80 1.17 -14.21 -5.01
CA GLU A 80 1.41 -13.05 -5.85
C GLU A 80 2.30 -12.05 -5.15
N ASP A 81 2.91 -11.16 -5.93
CA ASP A 81 3.73 -10.09 -5.39
C ASP A 81 2.89 -9.12 -4.58
N ILE A 82 3.54 -8.50 -3.61
CA ILE A 82 2.93 -7.52 -2.72
C ILE A 82 3.71 -6.21 -2.84
N LEU A 83 2.98 -5.12 -3.05
CA LEU A 83 3.50 -3.77 -2.88
C LEU A 83 3.03 -3.24 -1.53
N LEU A 84 3.98 -2.91 -0.67
CA LEU A 84 3.69 -2.24 0.60
C LEU A 84 3.83 -0.74 0.38
N LEU A 85 2.80 0.01 0.67
CA LEU A 85 2.76 1.43 0.37
C LEU A 85 2.25 2.21 1.57
N ASP A 86 3.00 3.23 1.97
CA ASP A 86 2.59 4.15 3.03
C ASP A 86 1.79 5.30 2.42
N PRO A 87 0.63 5.69 2.99
CA PRO A 87 -0.18 6.78 2.44
C PRO A 87 0.53 8.13 2.36
N CYS A 88 1.61 8.33 3.12
CA CYS A 88 2.39 9.56 3.09
C CYS A 88 3.28 9.70 1.87
N TYR A 89 3.50 8.63 1.11
CA TYR A 89 4.39 8.63 -0.04
C TYR A 89 3.60 8.53 -1.34
N MET A 90 3.79 9.53 -2.21
CA MET A 90 3.24 9.49 -3.56
C MET A 90 4.14 8.67 -4.46
N ILE A 91 3.55 7.77 -5.25
CA ILE A 91 4.31 7.07 -6.28
C ILE A 91 4.47 7.96 -7.51
N LEU A 92 5.66 7.88 -8.12
CA LEU A 92 5.90 8.54 -9.40
C LEU A 92 5.50 7.61 -10.56
N PRO A 93 5.23 8.18 -11.75
CA PRO A 93 5.03 7.38 -12.95
C PRO A 93 6.18 6.39 -13.13
N ASP A 94 5.89 5.19 -13.57
CA ASP A 94 6.85 4.11 -13.86
C ASP A 94 7.55 3.51 -12.64
N ALA A 95 7.35 4.02 -11.43
CA ALA A 95 8.03 3.50 -10.24
C ALA A 95 7.73 2.02 -9.99
N ILE A 96 6.47 1.63 -10.09
CA ILE A 96 6.07 0.22 -9.87
C ILE A 96 6.66 -0.67 -10.95
N GLY A 97 6.57 -0.25 -12.21
CA GLY A 97 7.15 -1.01 -13.33
C GLY A 97 8.66 -1.20 -13.19
N GLU A 98 9.37 -0.16 -12.78
CA GLU A 98 10.82 -0.23 -12.56
C GLU A 98 11.17 -1.16 -11.40
N MET A 99 10.43 -1.12 -10.32
CA MET A 99 10.64 -2.04 -9.19
C MET A 99 10.37 -3.49 -9.59
N GLN A 100 9.31 -3.75 -10.34
CA GLN A 100 9.00 -5.10 -10.83
C GLN A 100 10.09 -5.60 -11.77
N ARG A 101 10.55 -4.76 -12.69
CA ARG A 101 11.64 -5.12 -13.62
C ARG A 101 12.90 -5.50 -12.86
N LEU A 102 13.27 -4.74 -11.84
CA LEU A 102 14.44 -5.03 -11.00
C LEU A 102 14.24 -6.32 -10.21
N LEU A 103 13.07 -6.52 -9.61
CA LEU A 103 12.75 -7.70 -8.82
C LEU A 103 12.91 -8.99 -9.61
N TYR A 104 12.50 -8.97 -10.88
CA TYR A 104 12.58 -10.16 -11.75
C TYR A 104 13.84 -10.23 -12.58
N SER A 105 14.78 -9.29 -12.42
CA SER A 105 16.05 -9.31 -13.17
C SER A 105 17.00 -10.40 -12.71
N ASP A 106 16.84 -10.89 -11.48
CA ASP A 106 17.69 -11.93 -10.90
C ASP A 106 16.86 -12.73 -9.89
N SER A 107 16.92 -14.05 -9.98
CA SER A 107 16.13 -14.95 -9.12
C SER A 107 16.52 -14.89 -7.63
N THR A 108 17.65 -14.28 -7.31
CA THR A 108 18.09 -14.13 -5.91
C THR A 108 17.54 -12.90 -5.23
N ILE A 109 16.87 -11.99 -5.97
CA ILE A 109 16.27 -10.79 -5.40
C ILE A 109 14.90 -11.14 -4.83
N GLY A 110 14.72 -10.94 -3.53
CA GLY A 110 13.44 -11.19 -2.85
C GLY A 110 12.62 -9.95 -2.59
N ALA A 111 13.25 -8.76 -2.59
CA ALA A 111 12.56 -7.49 -2.36
C ALA A 111 13.33 -6.34 -2.96
N VAL A 112 12.62 -5.28 -3.35
CA VAL A 112 13.21 -4.04 -3.85
C VAL A 112 12.55 -2.85 -3.18
N MET A 113 13.30 -1.75 -3.04
CA MET A 113 12.79 -0.49 -2.50
C MET A 113 13.12 0.64 -3.47
N PRO A 114 12.21 1.60 -3.66
CA PRO A 114 12.49 2.77 -4.49
C PRO A 114 13.33 3.79 -3.73
N LYS A 115 13.91 4.72 -4.46
CA LYS A 115 14.44 5.95 -3.86
C LYS A 115 13.29 6.85 -3.41
N VAL A 116 13.46 7.49 -2.27
CA VAL A 116 12.51 8.49 -1.77
C VAL A 116 13.02 9.87 -2.17
N ILE A 117 12.15 10.65 -2.81
CA ILE A 117 12.43 12.05 -3.15
C ILE A 117 11.62 12.92 -2.21
N GLN A 118 12.30 13.86 -1.56
CA GLN A 118 11.66 14.76 -0.62
C GLN A 118 11.78 16.18 -1.14
N ASN A 119 10.63 16.89 -1.24
CA ASN A 119 10.57 18.29 -1.73
C ASN A 119 11.31 18.49 -3.07
N GLY A 120 11.23 17.50 -3.98
CA GLY A 120 11.87 17.58 -5.29
C GLY A 120 13.36 17.28 -5.30
N SER A 121 13.98 16.94 -4.17
CA SER A 121 15.36 16.53 -4.08
C SER A 121 15.49 15.08 -3.65
N GLU A 122 16.49 14.37 -4.19
CA GLU A 122 16.75 12.99 -3.80
C GLU A 122 17.25 12.91 -2.37
N SER A 123 16.64 12.02 -1.60
CA SER A 123 17.12 11.65 -0.29
C SER A 123 17.87 10.33 -0.41
N PRO A 124 19.12 10.20 0.09
CA PRO A 124 19.75 8.90 0.11
C PRO A 124 18.94 7.99 1.03
N SER A 125 18.54 6.83 0.53
CA SER A 125 17.94 5.82 1.38
C SER A 125 19.00 5.29 2.33
N ALA A 126 18.73 5.46 3.60
CA ALA A 126 19.62 4.92 4.63
C ALA A 126 19.60 3.40 4.62
#